data_00caeefa4bec5b54125b94e2c1fb5815
#
_entry.id   00caeefa4bec5b54125b94e2c1fb5815
#
_cell.length_a   1.000
_cell.length_b   1.000
_cell.length_c   1.000
_cell.angle_alpha   90.00
_cell.angle_beta   90.00
_cell.angle_gamma   90.00
#
_symmetry.space_group_name_H-M   'P 1'
#
loop_
_entity.id
_entity.type
_entity.pdbx_description
1 polymer ?
#
loop_
_entity_poly.entity_id
_entity_poly.type
_entity_poly.pdbx_seq_one_letter_code
_entity_poly.pdbx_strand_id
1 'polypeptide(L)'
;EMAISSNALPLFKAQELSNTVWAFATIGLQNQPLFEHARSVVLSKRQDLLPQNIANILWAYAELQDGRASELFEPLLSVSLGMMPKHKLHEISLIASAAAKVELKLCPGDSRYGCCQFFQATAYLCSKRLQHIQSQGLANMISAFAILEVNVPDFEEAMIQESLIRLHQFDSTALSQLFRGVVWLTLRENSKYHEASVAALQALGANISLRASELAPKDVLHINQSLQLLGPAAKEASTGLDQSILTAQEQHSDQKGNHNLKAGAGPSRSIKNMHYVDEPFHD
;
A
#
# COMPACT_ATOMS: atom_id res chain seq x y z
N GLU A 1 -18.04 19.75 -11.07
CA GLU A 1 -18.92 19.79 -12.25
C GLU A 1 -18.44 20.79 -13.32
N MET A 2 -18.09 22.05 -12.94
CA MET A 2 -17.65 23.07 -13.88
C MET A 2 -16.42 22.69 -14.72
N ALA A 3 -15.41 22.02 -14.12
CA ALA A 3 -14.22 21.56 -14.83
C ALA A 3 -14.48 20.42 -15.83
N ILE A 4 -15.51 19.62 -15.58
CA ILE A 4 -15.92 18.52 -16.46
C ILE A 4 -16.78 19.06 -17.60
N SER A 5 -17.75 19.90 -17.27
CA SER A 5 -18.68 20.49 -18.24
C SER A 5 -18.02 21.50 -19.18
N SER A 6 -16.93 22.15 -18.77
CA SER A 6 -16.19 23.14 -19.58
C SER A 6 -15.03 22.55 -20.40
N ASN A 7 -14.84 21.23 -20.40
CA ASN A 7 -13.70 20.59 -21.08
C ASN A 7 -12.33 21.13 -20.61
N ALA A 8 -12.22 21.60 -19.36
CA ALA A 8 -11.03 22.27 -18.85
C ALA A 8 -9.87 21.33 -18.50
N LEU A 9 -10.15 20.05 -18.25
CA LEU A 9 -9.10 19.09 -17.86
C LEU A 9 -7.91 18.99 -18.84
N PRO A 10 -8.09 19.05 -20.17
CA PRO A 10 -6.97 19.07 -21.11
C PRO A 10 -6.05 20.28 -20.95
N LEU A 11 -6.53 21.37 -20.34
CA LEU A 11 -5.76 22.60 -20.08
C LEU A 11 -4.93 22.50 -18.79
N PHE A 12 -5.24 21.52 -17.91
CA PHE A 12 -4.53 21.34 -16.64
C PHE A 12 -3.10 20.92 -16.89
N LYS A 13 -2.19 21.52 -16.10
CA LYS A 13 -0.82 21.03 -15.99
C LYS A 13 -0.81 19.66 -15.31
N ALA A 14 0.27 18.91 -15.49
CA ALA A 14 0.46 17.59 -14.88
C ALA A 14 0.22 17.60 -13.36
N GLN A 15 0.72 18.62 -12.66
CA GLN A 15 0.55 18.79 -11.22
C GLN A 15 -0.91 19.06 -10.82
N GLU A 16 -1.61 19.93 -11.55
CA GLU A 16 -3.01 20.25 -11.29
C GLU A 16 -3.90 19.04 -11.47
N LEU A 17 -3.64 18.26 -12.53
CA LEU A 17 -4.37 17.03 -12.82
C LEU A 17 -4.14 15.97 -11.72
N SER A 18 -2.87 15.74 -11.34
CA SER A 18 -2.54 14.76 -10.28
C SER A 18 -3.12 15.16 -8.93
N ASN A 19 -3.06 16.45 -8.56
CA ASN A 19 -3.62 16.95 -7.32
C ASN A 19 -5.15 16.85 -7.30
N THR A 20 -5.80 17.06 -8.43
CA THR A 20 -7.26 16.94 -8.54
C THR A 20 -7.72 15.51 -8.27
N VAL A 21 -7.18 14.52 -8.98
CA VAL A 21 -7.58 13.11 -8.77
C VAL A 21 -7.20 12.63 -7.38
N TRP A 22 -6.04 13.06 -6.86
CA TRP A 22 -5.60 12.74 -5.51
C TRP A 22 -6.57 13.29 -4.44
N ALA A 23 -7.00 14.55 -4.57
CA ALA A 23 -7.93 15.17 -3.62
C ALA A 23 -9.27 14.43 -3.56
N PHE A 24 -9.83 14.07 -4.73
CA PHE A 24 -11.06 13.28 -4.80
C PHE A 24 -10.91 11.91 -4.13
N ALA A 25 -9.80 11.22 -4.39
CA ALA A 25 -9.51 9.93 -3.78
C ALA A 25 -9.33 10.02 -2.26
N THR A 26 -8.65 11.06 -1.77
CA THR A 26 -8.42 11.27 -0.33
C THR A 26 -9.73 11.41 0.46
N ILE A 27 -10.73 12.05 -0.10
CA ILE A 27 -12.06 12.20 0.54
C ILE A 27 -13.03 11.06 0.18
N GLY A 28 -12.60 10.09 -0.61
CA GLY A 28 -13.42 8.95 -1.03
C GLY A 28 -14.56 9.35 -1.99
N LEU A 29 -14.43 10.48 -2.68
CA LEU A 29 -15.46 10.97 -3.58
C LEU A 29 -15.30 10.38 -4.98
N GLN A 30 -16.14 9.40 -5.29
CA GLN A 30 -16.22 8.82 -6.63
C GLN A 30 -16.93 9.77 -7.59
N ASN A 31 -16.23 10.17 -8.64
CA ASN A 31 -16.79 10.96 -9.75
C ASN A 31 -16.34 10.32 -11.07
N GLN A 32 -17.09 9.32 -11.51
CA GLN A 32 -16.72 8.53 -12.68
C GLN A 32 -16.44 9.38 -13.94
N PRO A 33 -17.28 10.37 -14.34
CA PRO A 33 -16.99 11.22 -15.50
C PRO A 33 -15.66 11.98 -15.38
N LEU A 34 -15.30 12.47 -14.17
CA LEU A 34 -14.03 13.13 -13.93
C LEU A 34 -12.87 12.16 -14.13
N PHE A 35 -12.92 10.96 -13.54
CA PHE A 35 -11.85 9.98 -13.61
C PHE A 35 -11.68 9.41 -15.02
N GLU A 36 -12.76 9.17 -15.76
CA GLU A 36 -12.68 8.74 -17.16
C GLU A 36 -12.00 9.79 -18.05
N HIS A 37 -12.40 11.06 -17.91
CA HIS A 37 -11.79 12.14 -18.67
C HIS A 37 -10.33 12.37 -18.25
N ALA A 38 -10.05 12.41 -16.94
CA ALA A 38 -8.69 12.57 -16.41
C ALA A 38 -7.76 11.46 -16.89
N ARG A 39 -8.22 10.20 -16.97
CA ARG A 39 -7.44 9.08 -17.52
C ARG A 39 -6.94 9.37 -18.92
N SER A 40 -7.82 9.81 -19.81
CA SER A 40 -7.46 10.15 -21.20
C SER A 40 -6.42 11.26 -21.26
N VAL A 41 -6.59 12.31 -20.42
CA VAL A 41 -5.65 13.43 -20.35
C VAL A 41 -4.31 12.99 -19.76
N VAL A 42 -4.30 12.16 -18.70
CA VAL A 42 -3.09 11.58 -18.11
C VAL A 42 -2.29 10.81 -19.15
N LEU A 43 -2.94 9.93 -19.90
CA LEU A 43 -2.27 9.12 -20.93
C LEU A 43 -1.70 9.99 -22.06
N SER A 44 -2.40 11.05 -22.45
CA SER A 44 -1.91 11.98 -23.48
C SER A 44 -0.70 12.81 -23.04
N LYS A 45 -0.62 13.14 -21.73
CA LYS A 45 0.44 13.97 -21.12
C LYS A 45 1.47 13.15 -20.33
N ARG A 46 1.49 11.83 -20.47
CA ARG A 46 2.31 10.95 -19.61
C ARG A 46 3.80 11.29 -19.59
N GLN A 47 4.33 11.87 -20.67
CA GLN A 47 5.73 12.27 -20.76
C GLN A 47 6.07 13.56 -19.96
N ASP A 48 5.05 14.34 -19.61
CA ASP A 48 5.20 15.58 -18.84
C ASP A 48 5.05 15.33 -17.32
N LEU A 49 4.71 14.09 -16.93
CA LEU A 49 4.51 13.73 -15.53
C LEU A 49 5.84 13.56 -14.81
N LEU A 50 5.92 14.15 -13.62
CA LEU A 50 7.01 13.93 -12.68
C LEU A 50 6.74 12.68 -11.82
N PRO A 51 7.77 12.11 -11.14
CA PRO A 51 7.62 10.95 -10.25
C PRO A 51 6.46 11.08 -9.27
N GLN A 52 6.32 12.22 -8.59
CA GLN A 52 5.24 12.48 -7.66
C GLN A 52 3.86 12.47 -8.33
N ASN A 53 3.75 13.03 -9.55
CA ASN A 53 2.47 13.04 -10.26
C ASN A 53 2.02 11.60 -10.58
N ILE A 54 2.95 10.75 -11.05
CA ILE A 54 2.69 9.35 -11.35
C ILE A 54 2.22 8.60 -10.09
N ALA A 55 2.95 8.75 -8.99
CA ALA A 55 2.62 8.11 -7.73
C ALA A 55 1.22 8.51 -7.23
N ASN A 56 0.91 9.80 -7.24
CA ASN A 56 -0.39 10.32 -6.81
C ASN A 56 -1.53 9.84 -7.70
N ILE A 57 -1.33 9.83 -9.02
CA ILE A 57 -2.35 9.37 -9.98
C ILE A 57 -2.63 7.89 -9.78
N LEU A 58 -1.60 7.02 -9.80
CA LEU A 58 -1.77 5.58 -9.65
C LEU A 58 -2.44 5.24 -8.31
N TRP A 59 -2.03 5.92 -7.23
CA TRP A 59 -2.64 5.74 -5.92
C TRP A 59 -4.13 6.15 -5.93
N ALA A 60 -4.46 7.30 -6.53
CA ALA A 60 -5.82 7.81 -6.53
C ALA A 60 -6.80 6.87 -7.24
N TYR A 61 -6.41 6.35 -8.41
CA TYR A 61 -7.23 5.39 -9.15
C TYR A 61 -7.36 4.05 -8.43
N ALA A 62 -6.28 3.59 -7.78
CA ALA A 62 -6.32 2.38 -6.98
C ALA A 62 -7.17 2.54 -5.72
N GLU A 63 -7.12 3.71 -5.05
CA GLU A 63 -7.88 4.00 -3.83
C GLU A 63 -9.38 3.97 -4.07
N LEU A 64 -9.84 4.56 -5.16
CA LEU A 64 -11.25 4.58 -5.53
C LEU A 64 -11.75 3.30 -6.20
N GLN A 65 -10.86 2.30 -6.37
CA GLN A 65 -11.19 1.03 -7.04
C GLN A 65 -11.80 1.26 -8.43
N ASP A 66 -11.26 2.22 -9.18
CA ASP A 66 -11.68 2.46 -10.57
C ASP A 66 -11.46 1.19 -11.38
N GLY A 67 -12.52 0.64 -11.97
CA GLY A 67 -12.47 -0.65 -12.67
C GLY A 67 -11.52 -0.66 -13.89
N ARG A 68 -11.04 0.50 -14.32
CA ARG A 68 -10.07 0.67 -15.41
C ARG A 68 -8.72 1.22 -14.94
N ALA A 69 -8.47 1.23 -13.62
CA ALA A 69 -7.22 1.72 -13.04
C ALA A 69 -6.00 1.01 -13.67
N SER A 70 -6.08 -0.30 -13.90
CA SER A 70 -5.00 -1.12 -14.49
C SER A 70 -4.50 -0.59 -15.85
N GLU A 71 -5.33 0.10 -16.62
CA GLU A 71 -4.95 0.67 -17.93
C GLU A 71 -3.88 1.77 -17.82
N LEU A 72 -3.74 2.39 -16.63
CA LEU A 72 -2.74 3.44 -16.39
C LEU A 72 -1.37 2.87 -16.02
N PHE A 73 -1.31 1.65 -15.46
CA PHE A 73 -0.07 1.16 -14.85
C PHE A 73 1.03 0.95 -15.87
N GLU A 74 0.83 0.16 -16.93
CA GLU A 74 1.90 -0.10 -17.90
C GLU A 74 2.45 1.18 -18.54
N PRO A 75 1.61 2.11 -19.07
CA PRO A 75 2.12 3.35 -19.64
C PRO A 75 2.87 4.24 -18.63
N LEU A 76 2.39 4.34 -17.38
CA LEU A 76 2.99 5.22 -16.39
C LEU A 76 4.22 4.60 -15.74
N LEU A 77 4.25 3.29 -15.51
CA LEU A 77 5.43 2.60 -14.99
C LEU A 77 6.57 2.58 -16.01
N SER A 78 6.26 2.48 -17.31
CA SER A 78 7.26 2.62 -18.37
C SER A 78 7.93 4.01 -18.34
N VAL A 79 7.15 5.08 -18.18
CA VAL A 79 7.69 6.45 -18.01
C VAL A 79 8.47 6.56 -16.70
N SER A 80 7.92 6.03 -15.62
CA SER A 80 8.52 6.03 -14.29
C SER A 80 9.87 5.32 -14.26
N LEU A 81 10.01 4.21 -14.97
CA LEU A 81 11.26 3.47 -15.10
C LEU A 81 12.40 4.34 -15.66
N GLY A 82 12.10 5.16 -16.67
CA GLY A 82 13.07 6.12 -17.22
C GLY A 82 13.50 7.23 -16.24
N MET A 83 12.75 7.41 -15.17
CA MET A 83 12.99 8.41 -14.13
C MET A 83 13.35 7.77 -12.77
N MET A 84 13.65 6.47 -12.71
CA MET A 84 13.86 5.75 -11.45
C MET A 84 14.80 6.46 -10.46
N PRO A 85 15.96 7.04 -10.87
CA PRO A 85 16.84 7.75 -9.94
C PRO A 85 16.23 9.05 -9.35
N LYS A 86 15.18 9.58 -9.97
CA LYS A 86 14.52 10.82 -9.53
C LYS A 86 13.38 10.55 -8.53
N HIS A 87 12.97 9.27 -8.38
CA HIS A 87 11.94 8.92 -7.42
C HIS A 87 12.44 9.04 -5.99
N LYS A 88 11.58 9.61 -5.14
CA LYS A 88 11.71 9.49 -3.69
C LYS A 88 11.22 8.11 -3.25
N LEU A 89 11.76 7.59 -2.15
CA LEU A 89 11.42 6.24 -1.66
C LEU A 89 9.92 6.08 -1.35
N HIS A 90 9.27 7.13 -0.83
CA HIS A 90 7.83 7.09 -0.54
C HIS A 90 6.98 7.04 -1.83
N GLU A 91 7.41 7.66 -2.92
CA GLU A 91 6.71 7.60 -4.22
C GLU A 91 6.74 6.19 -4.78
N ILE A 92 7.90 5.53 -4.69
CA ILE A 92 8.06 4.13 -5.09
C ILE A 92 7.15 3.21 -4.27
N SER A 93 7.14 3.38 -2.94
CA SER A 93 6.29 2.56 -2.06
C SER A 93 4.80 2.79 -2.29
N LEU A 94 4.41 4.02 -2.66
CA LEU A 94 3.04 4.37 -3.00
C LEU A 94 2.60 3.71 -4.31
N ILE A 95 3.46 3.73 -5.34
CA ILE A 95 3.22 3.05 -6.61
C ILE A 95 3.09 1.54 -6.38
N ALA A 96 3.98 0.94 -5.59
CA ALA A 96 3.93 -0.48 -5.27
C ALA A 96 2.61 -0.86 -4.59
N SER A 97 2.19 -0.09 -3.58
CA SER A 97 0.91 -0.28 -2.88
C SER A 97 -0.29 -0.16 -3.83
N ALA A 98 -0.27 0.83 -4.72
CA ALA A 98 -1.33 1.03 -5.71
C ALA A 98 -1.43 -0.16 -6.68
N ALA A 99 -0.29 -0.67 -7.16
CA ALA A 99 -0.24 -1.84 -8.04
C ALA A 99 -0.82 -3.09 -7.37
N ALA A 100 -0.47 -3.34 -6.10
CA ALA A 100 -1.03 -4.45 -5.33
C ALA A 100 -2.55 -4.31 -5.13
N LYS A 101 -3.04 -3.08 -4.91
CA LYS A 101 -4.46 -2.82 -4.66
C LYS A 101 -5.34 -3.08 -5.88
N VAL A 102 -4.82 -2.86 -7.09
CA VAL A 102 -5.51 -3.19 -8.35
C VAL A 102 -5.20 -4.60 -8.83
N GLU A 103 -4.50 -5.40 -8.04
CA GLU A 103 -4.10 -6.76 -8.38
C GLU A 103 -3.47 -6.84 -9.78
N LEU A 104 -2.52 -5.91 -10.01
CA LEU A 104 -1.87 -5.79 -11.31
C LEU A 104 -1.27 -7.13 -11.73
N LYS A 105 -1.74 -7.67 -12.86
CA LYS A 105 -1.20 -8.92 -13.39
C LYS A 105 0.17 -8.66 -14.00
N LEU A 106 1.21 -9.06 -13.29
CA LEU A 106 2.56 -9.11 -13.83
C LEU A 106 2.72 -10.42 -14.61
N CYS A 107 3.35 -10.35 -15.77
CA CYS A 107 3.67 -11.55 -16.54
C CYS A 107 5.01 -12.09 -16.04
N PRO A 108 5.04 -13.17 -15.23
CA PRO A 108 6.30 -13.74 -14.75
C PRO A 108 7.17 -14.17 -15.93
N GLY A 109 8.41 -13.69 -15.94
CA GLY A 109 9.39 -14.04 -16.96
C GLY A 109 9.36 -13.22 -18.26
N ASP A 110 8.39 -12.34 -18.45
CA ASP A 110 8.41 -11.42 -19.61
C ASP A 110 8.98 -10.05 -19.21
N SER A 111 10.30 -9.93 -19.34
CA SER A 111 11.04 -8.69 -19.06
C SER A 111 10.73 -7.53 -19.99
N ARG A 112 9.86 -7.72 -20.98
CA ARG A 112 9.47 -6.69 -21.94
C ARG A 112 8.42 -5.73 -21.39
N TYR A 113 7.72 -6.11 -20.32
CA TYR A 113 6.71 -5.26 -19.69
C TYR A 113 7.34 -4.29 -18.71
N GLY A 114 7.07 -3.00 -18.85
CA GLY A 114 7.58 -1.93 -17.99
C GLY A 114 7.24 -2.13 -16.51
N CYS A 115 6.12 -2.78 -16.21
CA CYS A 115 5.73 -3.14 -14.85
C CYS A 115 6.77 -4.05 -14.18
N CYS A 116 7.15 -5.16 -14.82
CA CYS A 116 8.15 -6.10 -14.25
C CYS A 116 9.51 -5.41 -14.08
N GLN A 117 9.94 -4.64 -15.09
CA GLN A 117 11.19 -3.89 -15.04
C GLN A 117 11.18 -2.84 -13.92
N PHE A 118 10.04 -2.17 -13.69
CA PHE A 118 9.89 -1.20 -12.60
C PHE A 118 10.14 -1.85 -11.24
N PHE A 119 9.54 -3.00 -10.96
CA PHE A 119 9.73 -3.70 -9.68
C PHE A 119 11.15 -4.24 -9.51
N GLN A 120 11.78 -4.74 -10.56
CA GLN A 120 13.19 -5.14 -10.52
C GLN A 120 14.12 -3.95 -10.23
N ALA A 121 13.90 -2.83 -10.90
CA ALA A 121 14.64 -1.59 -10.67
C ALA A 121 14.39 -1.04 -9.25
N THR A 122 13.16 -1.18 -8.75
CA THR A 122 12.81 -0.84 -7.37
C THR A 122 13.62 -1.65 -6.37
N ALA A 123 13.69 -2.97 -6.53
CA ALA A 123 14.48 -3.84 -5.66
C ALA A 123 15.95 -3.43 -5.67
N TYR A 124 16.53 -3.20 -6.84
CA TYR A 124 17.93 -2.76 -6.97
C TYR A 124 18.20 -1.41 -6.31
N LEU A 125 17.34 -0.42 -6.53
CA LEU A 125 17.50 0.93 -5.98
C LEU A 125 17.32 0.95 -4.46
N CYS A 126 16.31 0.24 -3.97
CA CYS A 126 15.90 0.29 -2.56
C CYS A 126 16.75 -0.61 -1.67
N SER A 127 17.37 -1.69 -2.18
CA SER A 127 18.18 -2.62 -1.37
C SER A 127 19.28 -1.95 -0.55
N LYS A 128 19.89 -0.88 -1.07
CA LYS A 128 20.95 -0.11 -0.41
C LYS A 128 20.43 1.02 0.49
N ARG A 129 19.11 1.20 0.59
CA ARG A 129 18.49 2.36 1.21
C ARG A 129 17.30 2.00 2.10
N LEU A 130 17.15 0.73 2.49
CA LEU A 130 16.02 0.22 3.27
C LEU A 130 15.83 0.98 4.58
N GLN A 131 16.92 1.35 5.26
CA GLN A 131 16.90 2.12 6.50
C GLN A 131 16.27 3.52 6.36
N HIS A 132 16.20 4.06 5.15
CA HIS A 132 15.59 5.35 4.86
C HIS A 132 14.12 5.26 4.41
N ILE A 133 13.60 4.04 4.23
CA ILE A 133 12.20 3.83 3.90
C ILE A 133 11.39 3.88 5.20
N GLN A 134 10.34 4.69 5.23
CA GLN A 134 9.43 4.76 6.38
C GLN A 134 8.72 3.42 6.60
N SER A 135 8.28 3.15 7.83
CA SER A 135 7.66 1.87 8.22
C SER A 135 6.45 1.52 7.34
N GLN A 136 5.58 2.49 7.07
CA GLN A 136 4.47 2.30 6.13
C GLN A 136 4.95 1.97 4.72
N GLY A 137 6.03 2.59 4.26
CA GLY A 137 6.63 2.31 2.96
C GLY A 137 7.17 0.88 2.86
N LEU A 138 7.84 0.36 3.91
CA LEU A 138 8.29 -1.02 3.97
C LEU A 138 7.11 -2.00 3.93
N ALA A 139 6.08 -1.76 4.76
CA ALA A 139 4.88 -2.59 4.77
C ALA A 139 4.19 -2.62 3.40
N ASN A 140 4.07 -1.45 2.74
CA ASN A 140 3.53 -1.34 1.38
C ASN A 140 4.32 -2.17 0.37
N MET A 141 5.65 -2.08 0.42
CA MET A 141 6.53 -2.77 -0.53
C MET A 141 6.51 -4.29 -0.32
N ILE A 142 6.65 -4.77 0.92
CA ILE A 142 6.59 -6.20 1.24
C ILE A 142 5.25 -6.78 0.77
N SER A 143 4.15 -6.13 1.11
CA SER A 143 2.81 -6.55 0.70
C SER A 143 2.66 -6.57 -0.82
N ALA A 144 3.19 -5.56 -1.51
CA ALA A 144 3.10 -5.46 -2.97
C ALA A 144 3.92 -6.56 -3.68
N PHE A 145 5.17 -6.76 -3.28
CA PHE A 145 6.02 -7.81 -3.85
C PHE A 145 5.42 -9.20 -3.62
N ALA A 146 4.81 -9.40 -2.44
CA ALA A 146 4.12 -10.65 -2.13
C ALA A 146 2.89 -10.89 -3.01
N ILE A 147 1.96 -9.94 -3.06
CA ILE A 147 0.68 -10.05 -3.79
C ILE A 147 0.89 -10.12 -5.30
N LEU A 148 1.84 -9.35 -5.82
CA LEU A 148 2.14 -9.30 -7.25
C LEU A 148 3.09 -10.42 -7.70
N GLU A 149 3.48 -11.31 -6.80
CA GLU A 149 4.39 -12.42 -7.06
C GLU A 149 5.74 -12.00 -7.66
N VAL A 150 6.19 -10.78 -7.30
CA VAL A 150 7.52 -10.30 -7.71
C VAL A 150 8.57 -11.08 -6.94
N ASN A 151 9.32 -11.91 -7.66
CA ASN A 151 10.30 -12.80 -7.03
C ASN A 151 11.70 -12.16 -7.03
N VAL A 152 12.06 -11.50 -5.93
CA VAL A 152 13.40 -10.95 -5.66
C VAL A 152 13.81 -11.32 -4.24
N PRO A 153 14.17 -12.59 -4.00
CA PRO A 153 14.28 -13.16 -2.65
C PRO A 153 15.20 -12.39 -1.70
N ASP A 154 16.41 -12.04 -2.14
CA ASP A 154 17.39 -11.34 -1.29
C ASP A 154 16.87 -9.94 -0.85
N PHE A 155 16.07 -9.29 -1.70
CA PHE A 155 15.44 -8.01 -1.36
C PHE A 155 14.25 -8.21 -0.42
N GLU A 156 13.44 -9.23 -0.64
CA GLU A 156 12.31 -9.57 0.23
C GLU A 156 12.80 -9.90 1.64
N GLU A 157 13.85 -10.71 1.78
CA GLU A 157 14.46 -11.01 3.07
C GLU A 157 15.01 -9.74 3.74
N ALA A 158 15.73 -8.92 3.00
CA ALA A 158 16.28 -7.67 3.54
C ALA A 158 15.20 -6.73 4.03
N MET A 159 14.06 -6.62 3.32
CA MET A 159 12.90 -5.82 3.76
C MET A 159 12.29 -6.38 5.04
N ILE A 160 12.16 -7.70 5.17
CA ILE A 160 11.64 -8.35 6.39
C ILE A 160 12.57 -8.06 7.56
N GLN A 161 13.86 -8.29 7.42
CA GLN A 161 14.84 -8.04 8.48
C GLN A 161 14.84 -6.58 8.94
N GLU A 162 14.85 -5.63 8.00
CA GLU A 162 14.79 -4.21 8.32
C GLU A 162 13.49 -3.85 9.05
N SER A 163 12.37 -4.47 8.69
CA SER A 163 11.09 -4.26 9.37
C SER A 163 11.10 -4.80 10.80
N LEU A 164 11.68 -5.98 11.02
CA LEU A 164 11.78 -6.59 12.35
C LEU A 164 12.63 -5.73 13.31
N ILE A 165 13.75 -5.19 12.83
CA ILE A 165 14.60 -4.27 13.62
C ILE A 165 13.82 -3.05 14.08
N ARG A 166 12.87 -2.56 13.29
CA ARG A 166 12.13 -1.32 13.52
C ARG A 166 10.65 -1.51 13.85
N LEU A 167 10.24 -2.69 14.34
CA LEU A 167 8.82 -2.99 14.64
C LEU A 167 8.14 -1.94 15.53
N HIS A 168 8.88 -1.34 16.45
CA HIS A 168 8.39 -0.28 17.33
C HIS A 168 7.97 1.01 16.61
N GLN A 169 8.39 1.20 15.37
CA GLN A 169 8.06 2.37 14.55
C GLN A 169 6.80 2.17 13.70
N PHE A 170 6.28 0.93 13.63
CA PHE A 170 5.10 0.63 12.84
C PHE A 170 3.83 0.96 13.62
N ASP A 171 2.93 1.74 13.04
CA ASP A 171 1.57 1.91 13.55
C ASP A 171 0.71 0.66 13.28
N SER A 172 -0.52 0.64 13.75
CA SER A 172 -1.42 -0.51 13.61
C SER A 172 -1.68 -0.87 12.14
N THR A 173 -1.86 0.14 11.28
CA THR A 173 -2.11 -0.07 9.85
C THR A 173 -0.89 -0.66 9.14
N ALA A 174 0.31 -0.11 9.41
CA ALA A 174 1.55 -0.64 8.85
C ALA A 174 1.85 -2.05 9.35
N LEU A 175 1.59 -2.36 10.64
CA LEU A 175 1.75 -3.71 11.19
C LEU A 175 0.81 -4.72 10.53
N SER A 176 -0.47 -4.39 10.37
CA SER A 176 -1.44 -5.29 9.73
C SER A 176 -1.07 -5.56 8.28
N GLN A 177 -0.58 -4.55 7.58
CA GLN A 177 -0.16 -4.67 6.19
C GLN A 177 1.15 -5.45 6.05
N LEU A 178 2.11 -5.24 6.95
CA LEU A 178 3.35 -6.01 7.04
C LEU A 178 3.04 -7.50 7.30
N PHE A 179 2.18 -7.78 8.29
CA PHE A 179 1.76 -9.15 8.61
C PHE A 179 1.15 -9.85 7.39
N ARG A 180 0.21 -9.18 6.72
CA ARG A 180 -0.40 -9.70 5.49
C ARG A 180 0.66 -10.01 4.42
N GLY A 181 1.60 -9.11 4.18
CA GLY A 181 2.67 -9.31 3.20
C GLY A 181 3.54 -10.52 3.53
N VAL A 182 3.95 -10.67 4.81
CA VAL A 182 4.76 -11.81 5.25
C VAL A 182 3.97 -13.13 5.14
N VAL A 183 2.66 -13.13 5.47
CA VAL A 183 1.79 -14.30 5.26
C VAL A 183 1.81 -14.73 3.78
N TRP A 184 1.62 -13.80 2.85
CA TRP A 184 1.66 -14.12 1.41
C TRP A 184 3.03 -14.65 0.96
N LEU A 185 4.14 -14.10 1.48
CA LEU A 185 5.48 -14.62 1.19
C LEU A 185 5.67 -16.04 1.73
N THR A 186 5.10 -16.35 2.90
CA THR A 186 5.18 -17.69 3.51
C THR A 186 4.39 -18.74 2.72
N LEU A 187 3.29 -18.30 2.07
CA LEU A 187 2.43 -19.19 1.27
C LEU A 187 2.99 -19.49 -0.11
N ARG A 188 4.02 -18.77 -0.57
CA ARG A 188 4.66 -19.08 -1.85
C ARG A 188 5.31 -20.46 -1.81
N GLU A 189 4.91 -21.32 -2.73
CA GLU A 189 5.55 -22.61 -2.93
C GLU A 189 7.01 -22.42 -3.32
N ASN A 190 7.91 -23.25 -2.75
CA ASN A 190 9.36 -23.24 -3.01
C ASN A 190 10.10 -21.95 -2.62
N SER A 191 9.61 -21.19 -1.65
CA SER A 191 10.36 -20.05 -1.13
C SER A 191 11.61 -20.52 -0.40
N LYS A 192 12.79 -20.12 -0.88
CA LYS A 192 14.10 -20.32 -0.23
C LYS A 192 14.12 -19.75 1.20
N TYR A 193 13.23 -18.81 1.50
CA TYR A 193 13.17 -18.06 2.77
C TYR A 193 11.95 -18.43 3.62
N HIS A 194 11.39 -19.61 3.40
CA HIS A 194 10.22 -20.06 4.17
C HIS A 194 10.48 -20.02 5.69
N GLU A 195 11.63 -20.47 6.14
CA GLU A 195 12.01 -20.45 7.57
C GLU A 195 12.12 -19.01 8.09
N ALA A 196 12.74 -18.11 7.34
CA ALA A 196 12.85 -16.69 7.71
C ALA A 196 11.49 -16.02 7.78
N SER A 197 10.59 -16.33 6.85
CA SER A 197 9.21 -15.82 6.86
C SER A 197 8.41 -16.35 8.04
N VAL A 198 8.57 -17.62 8.41
CA VAL A 198 7.93 -18.22 9.58
C VAL A 198 8.43 -17.57 10.88
N ALA A 199 9.74 -17.38 11.02
CA ALA A 199 10.32 -16.67 12.17
C ALA A 199 9.81 -15.21 12.26
N ALA A 200 9.68 -14.55 11.10
CA ALA A 200 9.10 -13.21 11.04
C ALA A 200 7.64 -13.19 11.47
N LEU A 201 6.82 -14.17 11.09
CA LEU A 201 5.43 -14.30 11.56
C LEU A 201 5.34 -14.44 13.07
N GLN A 202 6.27 -15.20 13.70
CA GLN A 202 6.31 -15.33 15.17
C GLN A 202 6.57 -13.97 15.85
N ALA A 203 7.59 -13.25 15.38
CA ALA A 203 7.94 -11.94 15.93
C ALA A 203 6.82 -10.90 15.74
N LEU A 204 6.22 -10.89 14.55
CA LEU A 204 5.08 -10.02 14.23
C LEU A 204 3.84 -10.40 15.06
N GLY A 205 3.52 -11.68 15.16
CA GLY A 205 2.40 -12.18 15.97
C GLY A 205 2.52 -11.76 17.44
N ALA A 206 3.70 -11.94 18.04
CA ALA A 206 3.97 -11.49 19.40
C ALA A 206 3.80 -9.96 19.56
N ASN A 207 4.33 -9.16 18.62
CA ASN A 207 4.21 -7.71 18.67
C ASN A 207 2.76 -7.25 18.51
N ILE A 208 2.01 -7.84 17.58
CA ILE A 208 0.59 -7.54 17.35
C ILE A 208 -0.23 -7.92 18.58
N SER A 209 0.02 -9.09 19.20
CA SER A 209 -0.68 -9.52 20.40
C SER A 209 -0.50 -8.54 21.57
N LEU A 210 0.72 -8.03 21.78
CA LEU A 210 1.01 -7.02 22.79
C LEU A 210 0.27 -5.69 22.54
N ARG A 211 -0.03 -5.36 21.31
CA ARG A 211 -0.63 -4.11 20.87
C ARG A 211 -2.06 -4.28 20.34
N ALA A 212 -2.71 -5.41 20.61
CA ALA A 212 -4.02 -5.73 20.07
C ALA A 212 -5.10 -4.67 20.37
N SER A 213 -5.03 -4.04 21.55
CA SER A 213 -5.94 -2.95 21.95
C SER A 213 -5.73 -1.64 21.18
N GLU A 214 -4.59 -1.46 20.52
CA GLU A 214 -4.29 -0.28 19.70
C GLU A 214 -4.78 -0.43 18.24
N LEU A 215 -5.16 -1.64 17.83
CA LEU A 215 -5.53 -1.93 16.46
C LEU A 215 -6.87 -1.28 16.10
N ALA A 216 -6.95 -0.66 14.94
CA ALA A 216 -8.23 -0.21 14.39
C ALA A 216 -9.06 -1.42 13.91
N PRO A 217 -10.41 -1.35 13.92
CA PRO A 217 -11.28 -2.47 13.50
C PRO A 217 -10.96 -3.05 12.13
N LYS A 218 -10.57 -2.19 11.18
CA LYS A 218 -10.15 -2.61 9.83
C LYS A 218 -8.86 -3.44 9.84
N ASP A 219 -7.92 -3.07 10.72
CA ASP A 219 -6.62 -3.74 10.82
C ASP A 219 -6.77 -5.11 11.48
N VAL A 220 -7.63 -5.21 12.51
CA VAL A 220 -8.03 -6.49 13.12
C VAL A 220 -8.65 -7.42 12.08
N LEU A 221 -9.55 -6.91 11.23
CA LEU A 221 -10.17 -7.68 10.17
C LEU A 221 -9.12 -8.22 9.17
N HIS A 222 -8.19 -7.37 8.74
CA HIS A 222 -7.14 -7.75 7.79
C HIS A 222 -6.19 -8.81 8.37
N ILE A 223 -5.81 -8.68 9.65
CA ILE A 223 -4.98 -9.69 10.34
C ILE A 223 -5.73 -11.01 10.41
N ASN A 224 -7.01 -11.00 10.81
CA ASN A 224 -7.82 -12.22 10.90
C ASN A 224 -7.97 -12.91 9.54
N GLN A 225 -8.24 -12.16 8.48
CA GLN A 225 -8.27 -12.70 7.12
C GLN A 225 -6.93 -13.36 6.73
N SER A 226 -5.82 -12.73 7.10
CA SER A 226 -4.48 -13.26 6.83
C SER A 226 -4.21 -14.54 7.62
N LEU A 227 -4.62 -14.61 8.89
CA LEU A 227 -4.50 -15.82 9.72
C LEU A 227 -5.28 -17.00 9.14
N GLN A 228 -6.45 -16.76 8.55
CA GLN A 228 -7.25 -17.81 7.92
C GLN A 228 -6.55 -18.46 6.71
N LEU A 229 -5.65 -17.75 6.05
CA LEU A 229 -4.88 -18.27 4.92
C LEU A 229 -3.76 -19.22 5.37
N LEU A 230 -3.27 -19.09 6.62
CA LEU A 230 -2.17 -19.88 7.12
C LEU A 230 -2.57 -21.35 7.36
N GLY A 231 -1.74 -22.28 6.90
CA GLY A 231 -1.87 -23.70 7.24
C GLY A 231 -1.51 -23.99 8.70
N PRO A 232 -1.74 -25.24 9.18
CA PRO A 232 -1.54 -25.61 10.60
C PRO A 232 -0.15 -25.27 11.16
N ALA A 233 0.92 -25.55 10.42
CA ALA A 233 2.30 -25.28 10.85
C ALA A 233 2.60 -23.78 11.02
N ALA A 234 2.07 -22.94 10.12
CA ALA A 234 2.24 -21.50 10.21
C ALA A 234 1.32 -20.89 11.28
N LYS A 235 0.18 -21.52 11.58
CA LYS A 235 -0.68 -21.16 12.73
C LYS A 235 0.01 -21.40 14.08
N GLU A 236 0.78 -22.46 14.21
CA GLU A 236 1.59 -22.67 15.42
C GLU A 236 2.59 -21.51 15.64
N ALA A 237 3.14 -20.95 14.56
CA ALA A 237 4.04 -19.80 14.63
C ALA A 237 3.35 -18.52 15.14
N SER A 238 2.02 -18.41 15.00
CA SER A 238 1.21 -17.29 15.47
C SER A 238 0.41 -17.61 16.74
N THR A 239 0.83 -18.61 17.53
CA THR A 239 0.15 -19.05 18.75
C THR A 239 -0.08 -17.88 19.71
N GLY A 240 -1.34 -17.70 20.14
CA GLY A 240 -1.77 -16.58 21.00
C GLY A 240 -2.26 -15.34 20.25
N LEU A 241 -1.89 -15.16 18.97
CA LEU A 241 -2.39 -14.05 18.16
C LEU A 241 -3.90 -14.19 17.88
N ASP A 242 -4.37 -15.40 17.54
CA ASP A 242 -5.79 -15.68 17.30
C ASP A 242 -6.66 -15.22 18.47
N GLN A 243 -6.26 -15.56 19.71
CA GLN A 243 -6.99 -15.18 20.91
C GLN A 243 -6.98 -13.67 21.15
N SER A 244 -5.84 -13.02 20.92
CA SER A 244 -5.69 -11.56 21.07
C SER A 244 -6.55 -10.80 20.04
N ILE A 245 -6.62 -11.31 18.81
CA ILE A 245 -7.44 -10.72 17.75
C ILE A 245 -8.93 -10.91 18.01
N LEU A 246 -9.36 -12.09 18.49
CA LEU A 246 -10.75 -12.34 18.90
C LEU A 246 -11.18 -11.38 20.01
N THR A 247 -10.35 -11.21 21.04
CA THR A 247 -10.62 -10.27 22.15
C THR A 247 -10.74 -8.82 21.64
N ALA A 248 -9.86 -8.41 20.70
CA ALA A 248 -9.94 -7.08 20.10
C ALA A 248 -11.22 -6.89 19.25
N GLN A 249 -11.68 -7.93 18.54
CA GLN A 249 -12.94 -7.89 17.81
C GLN A 249 -14.16 -7.74 18.73
N GLU A 250 -14.19 -8.45 19.84
CA GLU A 250 -15.26 -8.37 20.86
C GLU A 250 -15.32 -6.95 21.43
N GLN A 251 -14.18 -6.38 21.84
CA GLN A 251 -14.12 -5.01 22.38
C GLN A 251 -14.64 -3.96 21.38
N HIS A 252 -14.35 -4.10 20.08
CA HIS A 252 -14.87 -3.21 19.07
C HIS A 252 -16.37 -3.39 18.79
N SER A 253 -16.90 -4.61 18.97
CA SER A 253 -18.32 -4.89 18.83
C SER A 253 -19.13 -4.29 19.99
N ASP A 254 -18.64 -4.37 21.21
CA ASP A 254 -19.26 -3.79 22.40
C ASP A 254 -19.29 -2.26 22.38
N GLN A 255 -18.23 -1.63 21.84
CA GLN A 255 -18.21 -0.18 21.64
C GLN A 255 -19.25 0.30 20.63
N LYS A 256 -19.52 -0.47 19.56
CA LYS A 256 -20.59 -0.15 18.59
C LYS A 256 -21.97 -0.35 19.19
N GLY A 257 -22.16 -1.36 20.02
CA GLY A 257 -23.43 -1.60 20.74
C GLY A 257 -23.79 -0.45 21.71
N ASN A 258 -22.80 0.10 22.41
CA ASN A 258 -22.97 1.21 23.33
C ASN A 258 -23.17 2.58 22.65
N HIS A 259 -22.65 2.77 21.44
CA HIS A 259 -22.84 4.01 20.68
C HIS A 259 -24.21 4.11 20.03
N ASN A 260 -24.85 3.00 19.65
CA ASN A 260 -26.22 3.00 19.13
C ASN A 260 -27.29 3.35 20.19
N LEU A 261 -26.94 3.28 21.47
CA LEU A 261 -27.80 3.71 22.60
C LEU A 261 -27.67 5.21 22.94
N LYS A 262 -26.70 5.94 22.35
CA LYS A 262 -26.44 7.37 22.64
C LYS A 262 -26.43 8.30 21.42
N ALA A 263 -26.78 7.84 20.23
CA ALA A 263 -26.70 8.65 19.01
C ALA A 263 -28.03 9.37 18.68
N GLY A 264 -28.23 10.50 19.31
CA GLY A 264 -29.02 11.62 18.83
C GLY A 264 -28.11 12.85 18.68
N ALA A 265 -27.16 12.87 17.71
CA ALA A 265 -26.49 14.09 17.20
C ALA A 265 -25.53 13.69 16.07
N GLY A 266 -25.57 14.45 14.98
CA GLY A 266 -24.99 14.13 13.68
C GLY A 266 -23.46 14.02 13.61
N PRO A 267 -22.92 13.50 12.49
CA PRO A 267 -21.52 13.10 12.38
C PRO A 267 -20.62 14.29 12.04
N SER A 268 -19.80 14.71 12.98
CA SER A 268 -18.58 15.49 12.70
C SER A 268 -17.44 14.51 12.39
N ARG A 269 -17.14 14.29 11.12
CA ARG A 269 -15.92 13.59 10.70
C ARG A 269 -14.73 14.52 10.90
N SER A 270 -13.94 14.26 11.94
CA SER A 270 -12.65 14.86 12.15
C SER A 270 -11.68 14.41 11.03
N ILE A 271 -11.29 15.36 10.19
CA ILE A 271 -10.21 15.21 9.22
C ILE A 271 -8.90 15.21 10.02
N LYS A 272 -8.32 14.04 10.24
CA LYS A 272 -6.94 13.97 10.73
C LYS A 272 -6.01 14.38 9.59
N ASN A 273 -5.45 15.56 9.72
CA ASN A 273 -4.44 16.13 8.86
C ASN A 273 -3.22 15.21 8.78
N MET A 274 -2.98 14.62 7.62
CA MET A 274 -1.65 14.17 7.23
C MET A 274 -0.85 15.43 6.87
N HIS A 275 -0.19 16.02 7.85
CA HIS A 275 0.82 17.04 7.60
C HIS A 275 2.02 16.37 6.91
N TYR A 276 2.16 16.59 5.62
CA TYR A 276 3.44 16.48 4.94
C TYR A 276 4.29 17.66 5.42
N VAL A 277 5.21 17.38 6.33
CA VAL A 277 6.25 18.32 6.70
C VAL A 277 7.29 18.26 5.59
N ASP A 278 7.37 19.31 4.78
CA ASP A 278 8.53 19.61 3.94
C ASP A 278 9.67 20.04 4.85
N GLU A 279 10.52 19.11 5.29
CA GLU A 279 11.80 19.47 5.84
C GLU A 279 12.80 19.65 4.68
N PRO A 280 13.46 20.81 4.57
CA PRO A 280 14.52 21.00 3.60
C PRO A 280 15.75 20.21 4.05
N PHE A 281 16.18 19.27 3.23
CA PHE A 281 17.47 18.62 3.39
C PHE A 281 18.56 19.64 3.07
N HIS A 282 19.36 19.96 4.07
CA HIS A 282 20.69 20.54 3.90
C HIS A 282 21.65 19.44 3.43
N ASP A 283 22.54 19.82 2.53
CA ASP A 283 23.56 19.05 1.80
C ASP A 283 24.35 18.00 2.59
#